data_e1526a1c1db5d74a54a17e50f40603d3
#
_entry.id   e1526a1c1db5d74a54a17e50f40603d3
#
_cell.length_a   1.000
_cell.length_b   1.000
_cell.length_c   1.000
_cell.angle_alpha   90.00
_cell.angle_beta   90.00
_cell.angle_gamma   90.00
#
_symmetry.space_group_name_H-M   'P 1'
#
loop_
_entity.id
_entity.type
_entity.pdbx_description
1 polymer ?
#
loop_
_entity_poly.entity_id
_entity_poly.type
_entity_poly.pdbx_seq_one_letter_code
_entity_poly.pdbx_strand_id
1 'polypeptide(L)'
;AARVVDGCGNLHQPESGGNAAVAVTGFGSQVVNLTHIGGGVWESTVTPNTLQNTTLTFLGLFSRGTFLQAGAEKINGAVVSAQRPFVFADSLADAASFQFGVPVAPGTLVSLFGQNLSATNAVPSSLPLPSALGDVEVRLNDQPIPLLFAGPGQVNAQIPYTLLGDGEYQLEVRRGSSLTTPQPLVIAQARPGVFSVDLSGQGQGHIYRALSDGSQRLADAAGPATAGDVVVIYCNGLGPTTPAVTAGTGAPLSPLAVTANPVSVNIGGREAAILFAGLAPGFTGLYQINAQIPPGIPPGGAIAVVLTVAGQASVPVTMGIQ
;
A
#
# COMPACT_ATOMS: atom_id res chain seq x y z
N ALA A 1 13.87 13.96 9.63
CA ALA A 1 13.08 14.85 10.51
C ALA A 1 13.10 14.33 11.94
N ALA A 2 12.99 15.22 12.92
CA ALA A 2 12.92 14.89 14.34
C ALA A 2 11.75 15.60 15.00
N ARG A 3 11.19 15.00 16.07
CA ARG A 3 10.23 15.65 16.96
C ARG A 3 10.87 15.90 18.31
N VAL A 4 10.78 17.11 18.81
CA VAL A 4 11.24 17.47 20.15
C VAL A 4 10.01 17.54 21.07
N VAL A 5 10.03 16.77 22.15
CA VAL A 5 8.95 16.71 23.13
C VAL A 5 9.49 17.03 24.53
N ASP A 6 8.66 17.63 25.38
CA ASP A 6 8.95 17.80 26.80
C ASP A 6 8.74 16.50 27.59
N GLY A 7 9.01 16.55 28.90
CA GLY A 7 8.85 15.37 29.78
C GLY A 7 7.41 14.87 29.93
N CYS A 8 6.41 15.62 29.44
CA CYS A 8 4.99 15.27 29.41
C CYS A 8 4.54 14.81 28.02
N GLY A 9 5.44 14.78 27.01
CA GLY A 9 5.13 14.40 25.65
C GLY A 9 4.57 15.52 24.76
N ASN A 10 4.53 16.77 25.23
CA ASN A 10 4.06 17.89 24.42
C ASN A 10 5.14 18.30 23.41
N LEU A 11 4.72 18.59 22.18
CA LEU A 11 5.61 19.04 21.12
C LEU A 11 6.20 20.42 21.43
N HIS A 12 7.52 20.53 21.31
CA HIS A 12 8.23 21.78 21.50
C HIS A 12 8.12 22.65 20.23
N GLN A 13 7.67 23.91 20.42
CA GLN A 13 7.51 24.90 19.35
C GLN A 13 8.63 25.94 19.41
N PRO A 14 9.03 26.58 18.29
CA PRO A 14 10.10 27.59 18.26
C PRO A 14 9.84 28.79 19.12
N GLU A 15 8.56 29.16 19.29
CA GLU A 15 8.14 30.30 20.10
C GLU A 15 8.57 30.20 21.57
N SER A 16 8.79 28.97 22.03
CA SER A 16 9.33 28.71 23.38
C SER A 16 10.87 28.86 23.46
N GLY A 17 11.51 29.18 22.34
CA GLY A 17 12.97 29.27 22.19
C GLY A 17 13.65 27.89 22.16
N GLY A 18 14.88 27.83 21.67
CA GLY A 18 15.69 26.64 21.62
C GLY A 18 16.19 26.31 20.21
N ASN A 19 17.21 25.47 20.17
CA ASN A 19 17.84 24.97 18.95
C ASN A 19 17.87 23.45 18.96
N ALA A 20 17.59 22.85 17.82
CA ALA A 20 17.71 21.42 17.63
C ALA A 20 18.82 21.11 16.62
N ALA A 21 19.63 20.11 16.91
CA ALA A 21 20.67 19.60 16.02
C ALA A 21 20.67 18.08 16.06
N VAL A 22 21.19 17.44 15.00
CA VAL A 22 21.40 16.00 14.95
C VAL A 22 22.85 15.74 14.56
N ALA A 23 23.53 14.94 15.34
CA ALA A 23 24.78 14.31 14.92
C ALA A 23 24.44 12.99 14.25
N VAL A 24 24.90 12.81 13.01
CA VAL A 24 24.70 11.56 12.24
C VAL A 24 26.04 10.90 12.06
N THR A 25 26.12 9.61 12.44
CA THR A 25 27.33 8.78 12.28
C THR A 25 27.01 7.53 11.48
N GLY A 26 28.03 6.86 10.97
CA GLY A 26 27.91 5.65 10.13
C GLY A 26 28.42 5.83 8.70
N PHE A 27 28.58 7.07 8.22
CA PHE A 27 29.22 7.41 6.94
C PHE A 27 30.19 8.60 7.07
N GLY A 28 30.85 8.75 8.17
CA GLY A 28 31.50 9.94 8.69
C GLY A 28 30.63 10.57 9.78
N SER A 29 31.19 11.46 10.58
CA SER A 29 30.43 12.15 11.61
C SER A 29 30.05 13.55 11.10
N GLN A 30 28.76 13.85 11.06
CA GLN A 30 28.26 15.17 10.69
C GLN A 30 27.27 15.65 11.74
N VAL A 31 27.37 16.94 12.09
CA VAL A 31 26.37 17.61 12.94
C VAL A 31 25.65 18.62 12.08
N VAL A 32 24.34 18.52 12.04
CA VAL A 32 23.47 19.43 11.27
C VAL A 32 22.47 20.09 12.20
N ASN A 33 22.30 21.38 12.03
CA ASN A 33 21.21 22.11 12.69
C ASN A 33 19.90 21.77 12.00
N LEU A 34 18.86 21.60 12.79
CA LEU A 34 17.51 21.35 12.30
C LEU A 34 16.74 22.66 12.21
N THR A 35 15.91 22.80 11.17
CA THR A 35 14.97 23.91 10.99
C THR A 35 13.56 23.43 11.35
N HIS A 36 12.84 24.21 12.13
CA HIS A 36 11.43 23.92 12.43
C HIS A 36 10.56 24.17 11.20
N ILE A 37 9.76 23.17 10.82
CA ILE A 37 8.87 23.21 9.64
C ILE A 37 7.37 23.21 9.99
N GLY A 38 7.02 23.30 11.27
CA GLY A 38 5.64 23.32 11.79
C GLY A 38 5.30 22.06 12.59
N GLY A 39 4.23 22.15 13.39
CA GLY A 39 3.72 21.01 14.16
C GLY A 39 4.74 20.33 15.10
N GLY A 40 5.73 21.06 15.62
CA GLY A 40 6.80 20.50 16.45
C GLY A 40 7.79 19.60 15.70
N VAL A 41 7.78 19.64 14.36
CA VAL A 41 8.71 18.90 13.50
C VAL A 41 9.90 19.77 13.12
N TRP A 42 11.09 19.21 13.25
CA TRP A 42 12.36 19.81 12.92
C TRP A 42 13.07 19.00 11.86
N GLU A 43 13.59 19.63 10.81
CA GLU A 43 14.12 18.95 9.65
C GLU A 43 15.45 19.51 9.18
N SER A 44 16.29 18.66 8.61
CA SER A 44 17.50 19.03 7.85
C SER A 44 17.86 17.88 6.89
N THR A 45 18.74 18.17 5.94
CA THR A 45 19.24 17.19 4.96
C THR A 45 20.71 16.93 5.21
N VAL A 46 21.07 15.64 5.19
CA VAL A 46 22.46 15.18 5.27
C VAL A 46 22.78 14.40 4.02
N THR A 47 23.90 14.76 3.37
CA THR A 47 24.40 14.02 2.20
C THR A 47 25.57 13.18 2.62
N PRO A 48 25.48 11.83 2.57
CA PRO A 48 26.59 10.94 2.83
C PRO A 48 27.71 11.10 1.80
N ASN A 49 28.92 10.93 2.21
CA ASN A 49 30.12 11.02 1.35
C ASN A 49 30.74 9.66 1.01
N THR A 50 30.18 8.58 1.53
CA THR A 50 30.65 7.21 1.29
C THR A 50 29.48 6.28 0.93
N LEU A 51 29.73 5.31 0.05
CA LEU A 51 28.75 4.31 -0.38
C LEU A 51 29.01 3.02 0.38
N GLN A 52 28.15 2.66 1.33
CA GLN A 52 28.30 1.43 2.12
C GLN A 52 27.01 1.02 2.83
N ASN A 53 26.87 -0.25 3.13
CA ASN A 53 25.90 -0.71 4.12
C ASN A 53 26.38 -0.30 5.50
N THR A 54 25.52 0.29 6.30
CA THR A 54 25.93 0.80 7.62
C THR A 54 24.73 0.92 8.55
N THR A 55 25.05 0.93 9.84
CA THR A 55 24.10 1.40 10.85
C THR A 55 24.27 2.90 11.02
N LEU A 56 23.26 3.66 10.66
CA LEU A 56 23.20 5.09 10.92
C LEU A 56 22.75 5.32 12.36
N THR A 57 23.53 6.09 13.12
CA THR A 57 23.13 6.54 14.45
C THR A 57 22.82 8.02 14.38
N PHE A 58 21.62 8.38 14.76
CA PHE A 58 21.15 9.75 14.88
C PHE A 58 21.11 10.12 16.35
N LEU A 59 21.98 11.03 16.77
CA LEU A 59 22.00 11.61 18.11
C LEU A 59 21.35 13.00 18.02
N GLY A 60 20.09 13.09 18.41
CA GLY A 60 19.35 14.33 18.50
C GLY A 60 19.78 15.12 19.75
N LEU A 61 20.04 16.40 19.58
CA LEU A 61 20.38 17.35 20.63
C LEU A 61 19.42 18.51 20.58
N PHE A 62 18.80 18.82 21.69
CA PHE A 62 17.98 20.01 21.84
C PHE A 62 18.50 20.86 23.00
N SER A 63 18.67 22.15 22.78
CA SER A 63 19.17 23.08 23.80
C SER A 63 18.27 24.32 23.91
N ARG A 64 18.03 24.74 25.13
CA ARG A 64 17.31 25.98 25.47
C ARG A 64 17.89 26.60 26.75
N GLY A 65 18.62 27.70 26.60
CA GLY A 65 19.38 28.26 27.71
C GLY A 65 20.37 27.24 28.25
N THR A 66 20.27 26.95 29.57
CA THR A 66 21.08 25.90 30.22
C THR A 66 20.51 24.46 30.10
N PHE A 67 19.28 24.33 29.56
CA PHE A 67 18.66 23.02 29.37
C PHE A 67 19.20 22.36 28.13
N LEU A 68 19.64 21.09 28.28
CA LEU A 68 20.11 20.23 27.20
C LEU A 68 19.39 18.88 27.29
N GLN A 69 18.81 18.46 26.19
CA GLN A 69 18.19 17.13 26.04
C GLN A 69 18.84 16.39 24.86
N ALA A 70 19.03 15.10 25.00
CA ALA A 70 19.54 14.24 23.95
C ALA A 70 18.68 13.00 23.79
N GLY A 71 18.55 12.54 22.55
CA GLY A 71 17.91 11.27 22.19
C GLY A 71 18.71 10.61 21.07
N ALA A 72 18.74 9.29 21.03
CA ALA A 72 19.45 8.54 20.01
C ALA A 72 18.55 7.53 19.34
N GLU A 73 18.69 7.42 18.02
CA GLU A 73 18.01 6.42 17.17
C GLU A 73 19.05 5.74 16.28
N LYS A 74 18.86 4.45 16.04
CA LYS A 74 19.72 3.65 15.15
C LYS A 74 18.88 3.07 14.03
N ILE A 75 19.31 3.30 12.80
CA ILE A 75 18.66 2.79 11.60
C ILE A 75 19.69 2.01 10.77
N ASN A 76 19.40 0.77 10.47
CA ASN A 76 20.20 0.01 9.52
C ASN A 76 19.80 0.42 8.10
N GLY A 77 20.78 0.70 7.25
CA GLY A 77 20.53 1.17 5.89
C GLY A 77 21.75 1.02 5.00
N ALA A 78 21.58 1.46 3.76
CA ALA A 78 22.66 1.54 2.79
C ALA A 78 22.79 2.96 2.27
N VAL A 79 24.03 3.46 2.23
CA VAL A 79 24.36 4.66 1.48
C VAL A 79 24.69 4.22 0.05
N VAL A 80 23.85 4.60 -0.91
CA VAL A 80 23.99 4.24 -2.32
C VAL A 80 24.16 5.50 -3.18
N SER A 81 24.73 5.34 -4.39
CA SER A 81 24.82 6.50 -5.31
C SER A 81 23.41 6.95 -5.73
N ALA A 82 23.27 8.25 -5.99
CA ALA A 82 22.02 8.83 -6.46
C ALA A 82 21.50 8.22 -7.79
N GLN A 83 22.32 7.46 -8.50
CA GLN A 83 21.96 6.79 -9.75
C GLN A 83 21.49 5.34 -9.56
N ARG A 84 21.71 4.75 -8.39
CA ARG A 84 21.22 3.38 -8.10
C ARG A 84 19.76 3.37 -7.67
N PRO A 85 19.01 2.33 -8.03
CA PRO A 85 17.65 2.18 -7.53
C PRO A 85 17.70 1.95 -6.01
N PHE A 86 16.75 2.54 -5.32
CA PHE A 86 16.60 2.41 -3.86
C PHE A 86 15.11 2.28 -3.52
N VAL A 87 14.78 1.26 -2.76
CA VAL A 87 13.43 1.04 -2.21
C VAL A 87 13.42 1.55 -0.78
N PHE A 88 12.44 2.38 -0.43
CA PHE A 88 12.27 2.84 0.95
C PHE A 88 11.87 1.66 1.85
N ALA A 89 12.32 1.67 3.10
CA ALA A 89 11.90 0.66 4.06
C ALA A 89 10.38 0.69 4.25
N ASP A 90 9.75 -0.49 4.32
CA ASP A 90 8.31 -0.67 4.52
C ASP A 90 7.44 0.09 3.50
N SER A 91 7.96 0.35 2.30
CA SER A 91 7.30 1.18 1.29
C SER A 91 6.42 0.41 0.31
N LEU A 92 6.26 -0.90 0.48
CA LEU A 92 5.30 -1.65 -0.29
C LEU A 92 3.91 -1.44 0.31
N ALA A 93 2.98 -0.96 -0.51
CA ALA A 93 1.58 -0.78 -0.17
C ALA A 93 0.69 -1.72 -0.96
N ASP A 94 -0.36 -2.23 -0.33
CA ASP A 94 -1.52 -2.78 -1.06
C ASP A 94 -2.18 -1.66 -1.87
N ALA A 95 -2.43 -1.90 -3.16
CA ALA A 95 -2.90 -0.86 -4.08
C ALA A 95 -4.35 -0.38 -3.80
N ALA A 96 -5.14 -1.14 -3.03
CA ALA A 96 -6.50 -0.76 -2.67
C ALA A 96 -6.58 -0.05 -1.32
N SER A 97 -5.97 -0.64 -0.27
CA SER A 97 -6.05 -0.12 1.10
C SER A 97 -4.98 0.92 1.44
N PHE A 98 -3.95 1.08 0.61
CA PHE A 98 -2.77 1.92 0.85
C PHE A 98 -2.09 1.69 2.20
N GLN A 99 -2.26 0.50 2.78
CA GLN A 99 -1.54 0.10 3.99
C GLN A 99 -0.11 -0.30 3.65
N PHE A 100 0.84 0.28 4.36
CA PHE A 100 2.28 0.05 4.20
C PHE A 100 2.81 -0.95 5.24
N GLY A 101 3.86 -1.70 4.88
CA GLY A 101 4.56 -2.58 5.82
C GLY A 101 3.70 -3.73 6.38
N VAL A 102 2.59 -4.05 5.72
CA VAL A 102 1.69 -5.14 6.11
C VAL A 102 1.83 -6.34 5.18
N PRO A 103 1.50 -7.55 5.63
CA PRO A 103 1.44 -8.71 4.75
C PRO A 103 0.52 -8.48 3.55
N VAL A 104 0.84 -9.07 2.42
CA VAL A 104 -0.01 -9.06 1.21
C VAL A 104 -0.47 -10.46 0.86
N ALA A 105 -1.53 -10.60 0.09
CA ALA A 105 -2.05 -11.91 -0.33
C ALA A 105 -1.56 -12.29 -1.74
N PRO A 106 -1.58 -13.58 -2.12
CA PRO A 106 -1.41 -14.01 -3.50
C PRO A 106 -2.38 -13.30 -4.43
N GLY A 107 -1.91 -12.85 -5.58
CA GLY A 107 -2.71 -12.14 -6.59
C GLY A 107 -2.88 -10.63 -6.35
N THR A 108 -2.45 -10.10 -5.19
CA THR A 108 -2.59 -8.68 -4.83
C THR A 108 -1.84 -7.77 -5.80
N LEU A 109 -2.49 -6.68 -6.19
CA LEU A 109 -1.84 -5.54 -6.83
C LEU A 109 -1.17 -4.69 -5.75
N VAL A 110 0.10 -4.37 -5.95
CA VAL A 110 0.91 -3.62 -4.99
C VAL A 110 1.59 -2.42 -5.64
N SER A 111 1.84 -1.40 -4.84
CA SER A 111 2.65 -0.24 -5.19
C SER A 111 3.91 -0.21 -4.32
N LEU A 112 5.08 -0.17 -4.95
CA LEU A 112 6.37 -0.10 -4.31
C LEU A 112 6.97 1.29 -4.52
N PHE A 113 7.40 1.95 -3.46
CA PHE A 113 7.94 3.31 -3.53
C PHE A 113 9.44 3.34 -3.22
N GLY A 114 10.12 4.27 -3.90
CA GLY A 114 11.58 4.39 -3.79
C GLY A 114 12.13 5.59 -4.56
N GLN A 115 13.39 5.51 -4.92
CA GLN A 115 14.07 6.50 -5.76
C GLN A 115 14.85 5.80 -6.86
N ASN A 116 14.91 6.44 -8.02
CA ASN A 116 15.62 5.92 -9.20
C ASN A 116 15.21 4.49 -9.59
N LEU A 117 13.96 4.10 -9.32
CA LEU A 117 13.46 2.76 -9.62
C LEU A 117 13.38 2.52 -11.12
N SER A 118 13.10 3.58 -11.92
CA SER A 118 13.13 3.57 -13.37
C SER A 118 13.73 4.87 -13.91
N ALA A 119 14.20 4.87 -15.16
CA ALA A 119 14.65 6.08 -15.85
C ALA A 119 13.46 6.97 -16.25
N THR A 120 12.35 6.38 -16.69
CA THR A 120 11.17 7.06 -17.22
C THR A 120 9.91 6.32 -16.79
N ASN A 121 8.76 6.97 -16.93
CA ASN A 121 7.48 6.28 -16.74
C ASN A 121 7.22 5.32 -17.91
N ALA A 122 6.80 4.11 -17.59
CA ALA A 122 6.40 3.08 -18.54
C ALA A 122 5.13 2.36 -18.05
N VAL A 123 4.27 2.03 -19.00
CA VAL A 123 3.07 1.19 -18.80
C VAL A 123 3.05 0.08 -19.85
N PRO A 124 2.51 -1.10 -19.53
CA PRO A 124 2.38 -2.17 -20.51
C PRO A 124 1.38 -1.79 -21.60
N SER A 125 1.64 -2.21 -22.82
CA SER A 125 0.75 -1.95 -23.98
C SER A 125 -0.33 -3.01 -24.17
N SER A 126 -0.21 -4.16 -23.53
CA SER A 126 -1.13 -5.28 -23.70
C SER A 126 -1.02 -6.26 -22.52
N LEU A 127 -1.98 -7.19 -22.45
CA LEU A 127 -1.90 -8.38 -21.61
C LEU A 127 -1.32 -9.56 -22.40
N PRO A 128 -0.64 -10.52 -21.76
CA PRO A 128 -0.30 -10.52 -20.33
C PRO A 128 0.71 -9.42 -19.98
N LEU A 129 0.67 -8.99 -18.69
CA LEU A 129 1.62 -8.02 -18.16
C LEU A 129 3.06 -8.54 -18.29
N PRO A 130 4.02 -7.70 -18.71
CA PRO A 130 5.42 -8.09 -18.76
C PRO A 130 6.02 -8.21 -17.35
N SER A 131 7.02 -9.05 -17.19
CA SER A 131 7.84 -9.13 -15.98
C SER A 131 9.01 -8.14 -15.96
N ALA A 132 9.27 -7.46 -17.10
CA ALA A 132 10.20 -6.35 -17.23
C ALA A 132 9.49 -5.21 -17.96
N LEU A 133 9.59 -3.99 -17.43
CA LEU A 133 8.93 -2.81 -17.99
C LEU A 133 9.92 -1.64 -18.04
N GLY A 134 10.25 -1.20 -19.24
CA GLY A 134 11.37 -0.30 -19.46
C GLY A 134 12.70 -0.95 -19.03
N ASP A 135 13.42 -0.31 -18.10
CA ASP A 135 14.69 -0.79 -17.55
C ASP A 135 14.53 -1.50 -16.17
N VAL A 136 13.27 -1.88 -15.80
CA VAL A 136 12.91 -2.34 -14.44
C VAL A 136 12.38 -3.75 -14.44
N GLU A 137 12.78 -4.54 -13.43
CA GLU A 137 12.13 -5.76 -12.96
C GLU A 137 11.91 -5.67 -11.44
N VAL A 138 10.79 -6.16 -10.97
CA VAL A 138 10.58 -6.48 -9.54
C VAL A 138 10.69 -7.97 -9.38
N ARG A 139 11.43 -8.42 -8.38
CA ARG A 139 11.74 -9.83 -8.17
C ARG A 139 11.35 -10.26 -6.76
N LEU A 140 10.78 -11.45 -6.64
CA LEU A 140 10.52 -12.13 -5.37
C LEU A 140 11.33 -13.43 -5.35
N ASN A 141 12.28 -13.55 -4.40
CA ASN A 141 13.22 -14.67 -4.32
C ASN A 141 13.83 -14.99 -5.71
N ASP A 142 14.41 -13.97 -6.35
CA ASP A 142 15.00 -14.04 -7.70
C ASP A 142 14.04 -14.32 -8.87
N GLN A 143 12.74 -14.46 -8.63
CA GLN A 143 11.76 -14.64 -9.69
C GLN A 143 11.11 -13.30 -10.07
N PRO A 144 11.19 -12.87 -11.33
CA PRO A 144 10.55 -11.63 -11.77
C PRO A 144 9.02 -11.78 -11.77
N ILE A 145 8.32 -10.71 -11.33
CA ILE A 145 6.87 -10.67 -11.22
C ILE A 145 6.26 -9.67 -12.22
N PRO A 146 4.97 -9.83 -12.60
CA PRO A 146 4.31 -8.96 -13.57
C PRO A 146 4.21 -7.50 -13.10
N LEU A 147 4.46 -6.55 -14.02
CA LEU A 147 4.46 -5.11 -13.77
C LEU A 147 3.31 -4.40 -14.47
N LEU A 148 2.63 -3.51 -13.75
CA LEU A 148 1.57 -2.63 -14.26
C LEU A 148 2.07 -1.21 -14.55
N PHE A 149 3.09 -0.78 -13.82
CA PHE A 149 3.67 0.56 -13.96
C PHE A 149 5.12 0.53 -13.47
N ALA A 150 5.98 1.26 -14.15
CA ALA A 150 7.32 1.57 -13.69
C ALA A 150 7.59 3.07 -13.86
N GLY A 151 8.07 3.73 -12.81
CA GLY A 151 8.46 5.12 -12.80
C GLY A 151 9.61 5.38 -11.83
N PRO A 152 10.22 6.57 -11.84
CA PRO A 152 11.38 6.88 -11.01
C PRO A 152 11.14 6.74 -9.50
N GLY A 153 9.92 7.01 -9.05
CA GLY A 153 9.54 6.98 -7.63
C GLY A 153 8.61 5.84 -7.23
N GLN A 154 8.06 5.10 -8.20
CA GLN A 154 7.04 4.09 -7.94
C GLN A 154 7.08 2.97 -8.99
N VAL A 155 6.86 1.74 -8.55
CA VAL A 155 6.61 0.59 -9.42
C VAL A 155 5.36 -0.13 -8.92
N ASN A 156 4.43 -0.47 -9.83
CA ASN A 156 3.25 -1.26 -9.51
C ASN A 156 3.41 -2.66 -10.09
N ALA A 157 3.15 -3.66 -9.26
CA ALA A 157 3.33 -5.06 -9.61
C ALA A 157 2.14 -5.91 -9.15
N GLN A 158 2.04 -7.10 -9.69
CA GLN A 158 1.11 -8.11 -9.21
C GLN A 158 1.87 -9.23 -8.49
N ILE A 159 1.48 -9.51 -7.26
CA ILE A 159 1.97 -10.66 -6.49
C ILE A 159 1.50 -11.97 -7.16
N PRO A 160 2.37 -12.94 -7.43
CA PRO A 160 1.96 -14.20 -8.02
C PRO A 160 0.95 -14.98 -7.17
N TYR A 161 -0.02 -15.63 -7.81
CA TYR A 161 -1.01 -16.49 -7.14
C TYR A 161 -0.41 -17.78 -6.58
N THR A 162 0.76 -18.17 -7.07
CA THR A 162 1.44 -19.42 -6.69
C THR A 162 2.20 -19.32 -5.37
N LEU A 163 2.31 -18.14 -4.77
CA LEU A 163 2.96 -17.98 -3.48
C LEU A 163 2.09 -18.58 -2.39
N LEU A 164 2.73 -19.29 -1.46
CA LEU A 164 2.04 -19.86 -0.31
C LEU A 164 1.83 -18.79 0.74
N GLY A 165 0.65 -18.75 1.35
CA GLY A 165 0.37 -17.92 2.50
C GLY A 165 1.27 -18.30 3.68
N ASP A 166 1.53 -17.32 4.55
CA ASP A 166 2.39 -17.41 5.74
C ASP A 166 3.89 -17.65 5.43
N GLY A 167 4.33 -17.34 4.19
CA GLY A 167 5.73 -17.38 3.78
C GLY A 167 6.41 -16.02 3.82
N GLU A 168 7.70 -16.00 4.10
CA GLU A 168 8.58 -14.84 3.92
C GLU A 168 9.31 -14.92 2.59
N TYR A 169 9.32 -13.81 1.87
CA TYR A 169 9.95 -13.65 0.57
C TYR A 169 10.86 -12.42 0.59
N GLN A 170 11.88 -12.41 -0.26
CA GLN A 170 12.75 -11.25 -0.45
C GLN A 170 12.35 -10.53 -1.73
N LEU A 171 11.95 -9.26 -1.59
CA LEU A 171 11.59 -8.39 -2.70
C LEU A 171 12.77 -7.50 -3.07
N GLU A 172 13.10 -7.47 -4.35
CA GLU A 172 14.14 -6.63 -4.93
C GLU A 172 13.63 -5.93 -6.19
N VAL A 173 14.20 -4.76 -6.46
CA VAL A 173 14.04 -4.09 -7.75
C VAL A 173 15.37 -4.13 -8.48
N ARG A 174 15.35 -4.65 -9.71
CA ARG A 174 16.48 -4.57 -10.65
C ARG A 174 16.21 -3.46 -11.65
N ARG A 175 17.18 -2.56 -11.78
CA ARG A 175 17.21 -1.55 -12.82
C ARG A 175 18.49 -1.70 -13.63
N GLY A 176 18.38 -2.14 -14.89
CA GLY A 176 19.54 -2.51 -15.71
C GLY A 176 20.39 -3.59 -14.99
N SER A 177 21.65 -3.25 -14.67
CA SER A 177 22.56 -4.15 -13.91
C SER A 177 22.56 -3.90 -12.39
N SER A 178 21.80 -2.94 -11.88
CA SER A 178 21.78 -2.58 -10.46
C SER A 178 20.59 -3.22 -9.75
N LEU A 179 20.82 -3.75 -8.54
CA LEU A 179 19.81 -4.29 -7.63
C LEU A 179 19.66 -3.38 -6.42
N THR A 180 18.46 -3.31 -5.87
CA THR A 180 18.22 -2.74 -4.54
C THR A 180 18.64 -3.71 -3.44
N THR A 181 18.75 -3.23 -2.21
CA THR A 181 18.81 -4.12 -1.05
C THR A 181 17.49 -4.88 -0.94
N PRO A 182 17.53 -6.22 -0.71
CA PRO A 182 16.32 -7.01 -0.50
C PRO A 182 15.47 -6.48 0.66
N GLN A 183 14.16 -6.47 0.47
CA GLN A 183 13.20 -6.12 1.50
C GLN A 183 12.35 -7.34 1.85
N PRO A 184 12.14 -7.65 3.14
CA PRO A 184 11.29 -8.76 3.52
C PRO A 184 9.83 -8.47 3.14
N LEU A 185 9.15 -9.49 2.61
CA LEU A 185 7.74 -9.46 2.28
C LEU A 185 7.06 -10.69 2.86
N VAL A 186 6.06 -10.48 3.68
CA VAL A 186 5.24 -11.55 4.26
C VAL A 186 4.00 -11.75 3.39
N ILE A 187 3.73 -13.01 3.04
CA ILE A 187 2.52 -13.40 2.31
C ILE A 187 1.53 -14.01 3.29
N ALA A 188 0.32 -13.42 3.39
CA ALA A 188 -0.81 -13.95 4.14
C ALA A 188 -1.78 -14.69 3.21
N GLN A 189 -2.65 -15.55 3.76
CA GLN A 189 -3.69 -16.25 2.96
C GLN A 189 -4.65 -15.28 2.26
N ALA A 190 -5.01 -14.19 2.94
CA ALA A 190 -5.79 -13.08 2.41
C ALA A 190 -5.46 -11.81 3.17
N ARG A 191 -5.58 -10.68 2.49
CA ARG A 191 -5.49 -9.33 3.07
C ARG A 191 -6.41 -8.43 2.28
N PRO A 192 -7.74 -8.46 2.55
CA PRO A 192 -8.70 -7.73 1.73
C PRO A 192 -8.56 -6.22 1.88
N GLY A 193 -8.68 -5.52 0.76
CA GLY A 193 -8.77 -4.06 0.69
C GLY A 193 -9.77 -3.64 -0.37
N VAL A 194 -10.64 -2.67 -0.09
CA VAL A 194 -11.54 -2.08 -1.07
C VAL A 194 -10.87 -0.86 -1.68
N PHE A 195 -10.92 -0.72 -3.00
CA PHE A 195 -10.45 0.49 -3.67
C PHE A 195 -11.32 1.68 -3.28
N SER A 196 -10.71 2.80 -2.90
CA SER A 196 -11.39 4.06 -2.61
C SER A 196 -11.29 5.05 -3.77
N VAL A 197 -12.31 5.89 -3.90
CA VAL A 197 -12.41 6.86 -5.02
C VAL A 197 -11.28 7.87 -5.01
N ASP A 198 -10.80 8.24 -3.83
CA ASP A 198 -9.69 9.18 -3.64
C ASP A 198 -8.31 8.51 -3.54
N LEU A 199 -8.24 7.19 -3.74
CA LEU A 199 -7.04 6.37 -3.64
C LEU A 199 -6.38 6.38 -2.25
N SER A 200 -7.10 6.75 -1.19
CA SER A 200 -6.59 6.77 0.19
C SER A 200 -6.69 5.43 0.91
N GLY A 201 -7.46 4.48 0.36
CA GLY A 201 -7.83 3.22 1.01
C GLY A 201 -8.91 3.38 2.08
N GLN A 202 -9.52 4.56 2.19
CA GLN A 202 -10.58 4.92 3.14
C GLN A 202 -11.65 5.77 2.44
N GLY A 203 -12.67 6.21 3.18
CA GLY A 203 -13.73 7.04 2.61
C GLY A 203 -14.60 6.30 1.60
N GLN A 204 -15.08 6.98 0.55
CA GLN A 204 -15.97 6.41 -0.45
C GLN A 204 -15.29 5.27 -1.22
N GLY A 205 -15.84 4.06 -1.10
CA GLY A 205 -15.36 2.89 -1.83
C GLY A 205 -15.79 2.90 -3.31
N HIS A 206 -15.02 2.24 -4.18
CA HIS A 206 -15.45 1.88 -5.53
C HIS A 206 -16.54 0.78 -5.45
N ILE A 207 -17.72 1.20 -5.01
CA ILE A 207 -18.91 0.37 -4.80
C ILE A 207 -20.00 0.91 -5.68
N TYR A 208 -20.50 0.10 -6.59
CA TYR A 208 -21.41 0.50 -7.63
C TYR A 208 -22.72 -0.29 -7.57
N ARG A 209 -23.86 0.37 -7.69
CA ARG A 209 -25.14 -0.31 -7.91
C ARG A 209 -25.16 -0.89 -9.32
N ALA A 210 -25.53 -2.16 -9.43
CA ALA A 210 -25.86 -2.77 -10.71
C ALA A 210 -27.28 -2.35 -11.12
N LEU A 211 -27.42 -1.74 -12.29
CA LEU A 211 -28.71 -1.30 -12.83
C LEU A 211 -29.28 -2.34 -13.79
N SER A 212 -30.61 -2.29 -14.03
CA SER A 212 -31.30 -3.26 -14.86
C SER A 212 -30.92 -3.20 -16.35
N ASP A 213 -30.32 -2.08 -16.77
CA ASP A 213 -29.80 -1.89 -18.14
C ASP A 213 -28.37 -2.40 -18.32
N GLY A 214 -27.79 -3.02 -17.26
CA GLY A 214 -26.42 -3.51 -17.24
C GLY A 214 -25.36 -2.45 -16.93
N SER A 215 -25.75 -1.18 -16.77
CA SER A 215 -24.84 -0.13 -16.33
C SER A 215 -24.57 -0.18 -14.82
N GLN A 216 -23.57 0.58 -14.38
CA GLN A 216 -23.21 0.69 -12.98
C GLN A 216 -23.21 2.16 -12.57
N ARG A 217 -23.71 2.45 -11.35
CA ARG A 217 -23.70 3.79 -10.77
C ARG A 217 -23.03 3.75 -9.39
N LEU A 218 -22.12 4.67 -9.11
CA LEU A 218 -21.48 4.79 -7.79
C LEU A 218 -22.55 4.91 -6.70
N ALA A 219 -22.43 4.07 -5.69
CA ALA A 219 -23.31 4.09 -4.51
C ALA A 219 -22.74 5.06 -3.47
N ASP A 220 -22.93 6.35 -3.69
CA ASP A 220 -22.47 7.46 -2.85
C ASP A 220 -23.67 8.23 -2.27
N ALA A 221 -23.39 9.35 -1.59
CA ALA A 221 -24.42 10.22 -1.05
C ALA A 221 -25.35 10.84 -2.11
N ALA A 222 -24.89 10.98 -3.37
CA ALA A 222 -25.67 11.54 -4.47
C ALA A 222 -26.48 10.47 -5.24
N GLY A 223 -26.11 9.22 -5.10
CA GLY A 223 -26.74 8.07 -5.73
C GLY A 223 -26.82 6.85 -4.81
N PRO A 224 -27.44 6.98 -3.62
CA PRO A 224 -27.41 5.93 -2.60
C PRO A 224 -28.09 4.63 -3.08
N ALA A 225 -27.63 3.50 -2.54
CA ALA A 225 -28.25 2.21 -2.77
C ALA A 225 -29.41 1.98 -1.78
N THR A 226 -30.33 1.08 -2.14
CA THR A 226 -31.46 0.67 -1.31
C THR A 226 -31.36 -0.80 -0.92
N ALA A 227 -32.10 -1.18 0.13
CA ALA A 227 -32.24 -2.58 0.51
C ALA A 227 -32.74 -3.41 -0.68
N GLY A 228 -32.07 -4.55 -0.94
CA GLY A 228 -32.36 -5.42 -2.07
C GLY A 228 -31.55 -5.12 -3.34
N ASP A 229 -30.98 -3.93 -3.50
CA ASP A 229 -30.07 -3.63 -4.62
C ASP A 229 -28.86 -4.56 -4.58
N VAL A 230 -28.34 -4.90 -5.77
CA VAL A 230 -27.05 -5.57 -5.92
C VAL A 230 -25.98 -4.52 -6.11
N VAL A 231 -24.91 -4.61 -5.32
CA VAL A 231 -23.74 -3.76 -5.46
C VAL A 231 -22.52 -4.57 -5.90
N VAL A 232 -21.70 -3.95 -6.73
CA VAL A 232 -20.41 -4.44 -7.20
C VAL A 232 -19.33 -3.69 -6.42
N ILE A 233 -18.53 -4.44 -5.66
CA ILE A 233 -17.44 -3.92 -4.82
C ILE A 233 -16.13 -4.30 -5.51
N TYR A 234 -15.34 -3.33 -5.93
CA TYR A 234 -14.00 -3.58 -6.46
C TYR A 234 -12.97 -3.57 -5.34
N CYS A 235 -12.18 -4.64 -5.26
CA CYS A 235 -11.29 -4.90 -4.14
C CYS A 235 -10.03 -5.64 -4.57
N ASN A 236 -9.16 -5.87 -3.61
CA ASN A 236 -7.85 -6.50 -3.77
C ASN A 236 -7.62 -7.50 -2.62
N GLY A 237 -6.63 -8.40 -2.76
CA GLY A 237 -6.12 -9.18 -1.65
C GLY A 237 -7.02 -10.32 -1.14
N LEU A 238 -7.93 -10.85 -1.97
CA LEU A 238 -8.81 -11.97 -1.55
C LEU A 238 -8.10 -13.35 -1.60
N GLY A 239 -6.86 -13.39 -2.13
CA GLY A 239 -6.07 -14.61 -2.22
C GLY A 239 -6.34 -15.46 -3.47
N PRO A 240 -5.98 -16.75 -3.48
CA PRO A 240 -6.06 -17.61 -4.66
C PRO A 240 -7.50 -17.82 -5.15
N THR A 241 -7.63 -18.23 -6.43
CA THR A 241 -8.91 -18.46 -7.09
C THR A 241 -9.01 -19.88 -7.67
N THR A 242 -10.26 -20.29 -7.94
CA THR A 242 -10.58 -21.52 -8.67
C THR A 242 -11.49 -21.17 -9.85
N PRO A 243 -11.10 -21.49 -11.11
CA PRO A 243 -9.81 -22.05 -11.48
C PRO A 243 -8.64 -21.11 -11.16
N ALA A 244 -7.45 -21.69 -11.02
CA ALA A 244 -6.23 -20.92 -10.82
C ALA A 244 -5.93 -20.04 -12.04
N VAL A 245 -5.49 -18.80 -11.80
CA VAL A 245 -5.13 -17.84 -12.84
C VAL A 245 -3.64 -17.54 -12.76
N THR A 246 -3.00 -17.36 -13.91
CA THR A 246 -1.61 -16.95 -13.98
C THR A 246 -1.52 -15.43 -13.73
N ALA A 247 -0.61 -15.01 -12.85
CA ALA A 247 -0.37 -13.58 -12.63
C ALA A 247 0.04 -12.88 -13.92
N GLY A 248 -0.39 -11.63 -14.08
CA GLY A 248 -0.18 -10.85 -15.29
C GLY A 248 -1.20 -11.11 -16.40
N THR A 249 -2.01 -12.17 -16.34
CA THR A 249 -3.05 -12.41 -17.34
C THR A 249 -4.38 -11.78 -16.93
N GLY A 250 -5.21 -11.44 -17.91
CA GLY A 250 -6.60 -11.06 -17.64
C GLY A 250 -7.39 -12.26 -17.10
N ALA A 251 -8.27 -12.00 -16.13
CA ALA A 251 -9.14 -13.04 -15.58
C ALA A 251 -10.03 -13.65 -16.67
N PRO A 252 -10.29 -14.98 -16.65
CA PRO A 252 -11.08 -15.64 -17.67
C PRO A 252 -12.52 -15.15 -17.67
N LEU A 253 -13.13 -15.08 -18.87
CA LEU A 253 -14.54 -14.77 -19.05
C LEU A 253 -15.44 -16.00 -18.78
N SER A 254 -14.91 -17.19 -18.95
CA SER A 254 -15.57 -18.46 -18.70
C SER A 254 -14.55 -19.60 -18.62
N PRO A 255 -14.59 -20.48 -17.59
CA PRO A 255 -15.34 -20.27 -16.35
C PRO A 255 -14.81 -19.08 -15.54
N LEU A 256 -15.67 -18.42 -14.76
CA LEU A 256 -15.25 -17.33 -13.88
C LEU A 256 -14.30 -17.84 -12.79
N ALA A 257 -13.26 -17.06 -12.48
CA ALA A 257 -12.31 -17.37 -11.40
C ALA A 257 -12.87 -16.87 -10.07
N VAL A 258 -13.43 -17.77 -9.27
CA VAL A 258 -13.99 -17.46 -7.94
C VAL A 258 -12.92 -17.57 -6.85
N THR A 259 -13.07 -16.85 -5.75
CA THR A 259 -12.16 -16.91 -4.60
C THR A 259 -12.16 -18.31 -3.98
N ALA A 260 -10.99 -18.83 -3.64
CA ALA A 260 -10.87 -20.10 -2.94
C ALA A 260 -11.28 -19.97 -1.46
N ASN A 261 -11.06 -18.82 -0.86
CA ASN A 261 -11.44 -18.52 0.51
C ASN A 261 -12.89 -18.00 0.57
N PRO A 262 -13.67 -18.36 1.62
CA PRO A 262 -14.96 -17.75 1.87
C PRO A 262 -14.82 -16.24 2.10
N VAL A 263 -15.74 -15.48 1.52
CA VAL A 263 -15.80 -14.02 1.68
C VAL A 263 -17.07 -13.67 2.42
N SER A 264 -16.99 -12.75 3.38
CA SER A 264 -18.15 -12.06 3.95
C SER A 264 -18.05 -10.56 3.75
N VAL A 265 -19.19 -9.91 3.63
CA VAL A 265 -19.33 -8.46 3.48
C VAL A 265 -20.28 -7.94 4.54
N ASN A 266 -19.81 -7.01 5.36
CA ASN A 266 -20.63 -6.30 6.33
C ASN A 266 -20.90 -4.89 5.82
N ILE A 267 -22.18 -4.50 5.74
CA ILE A 267 -22.64 -3.17 5.32
C ILE A 267 -23.45 -2.58 6.47
N GLY A 268 -22.97 -1.52 7.08
CA GLY A 268 -23.67 -0.84 8.16
C GLY A 268 -23.98 -1.74 9.38
N GLY A 269 -23.09 -2.68 9.67
CA GLY A 269 -23.24 -3.64 10.78
C GLY A 269 -24.07 -4.89 10.44
N ARG A 270 -24.53 -5.04 9.19
CA ARG A 270 -25.32 -6.19 8.73
C ARG A 270 -24.58 -6.98 7.67
N GLU A 271 -24.64 -8.29 7.74
CA GLU A 271 -24.05 -9.19 6.75
C GLU A 271 -24.89 -9.17 5.45
N ALA A 272 -24.19 -8.98 4.33
CA ALA A 272 -24.79 -8.97 2.99
C ALA A 272 -24.71 -10.36 2.34
N ALA A 273 -25.73 -10.74 1.60
CA ALA A 273 -25.70 -11.97 0.81
C ALA A 273 -24.75 -11.82 -0.38
N ILE A 274 -23.78 -12.73 -0.51
CA ILE A 274 -22.80 -12.76 -1.59
C ILE A 274 -23.37 -13.51 -2.78
N LEU A 275 -23.45 -12.85 -3.93
CA LEU A 275 -23.89 -13.44 -5.20
C LEU A 275 -22.71 -13.89 -6.06
N PHE A 276 -21.55 -13.22 -5.91
CA PHE A 276 -20.30 -13.55 -6.58
C PHE A 276 -19.12 -12.99 -5.76
N ALA A 277 -18.03 -13.73 -5.70
CA ALA A 277 -16.75 -13.24 -5.21
C ALA A 277 -15.63 -13.89 -6.03
N GLY A 278 -14.83 -13.10 -6.74
CA GLY A 278 -13.80 -13.61 -7.63
C GLY A 278 -13.05 -12.50 -8.34
N LEU A 279 -12.28 -12.87 -9.36
CA LEU A 279 -11.62 -11.89 -10.23
C LEU A 279 -12.63 -11.25 -11.18
N ALA A 280 -12.48 -9.95 -11.37
CA ALA A 280 -13.26 -9.21 -12.37
C ALA A 280 -12.88 -9.68 -13.78
N PRO A 281 -13.82 -10.22 -14.57
CA PRO A 281 -13.52 -10.81 -15.87
C PRO A 281 -12.81 -9.86 -16.82
N GLY A 282 -11.73 -10.32 -17.44
CA GLY A 282 -10.89 -9.53 -18.36
C GLY A 282 -9.86 -8.63 -17.69
N PHE A 283 -9.93 -8.41 -16.37
CA PHE A 283 -8.99 -7.57 -15.63
C PHE A 283 -7.89 -8.43 -14.98
N THR A 284 -6.71 -7.84 -14.80
CA THR A 284 -5.58 -8.48 -14.13
C THR A 284 -5.55 -8.07 -12.65
N GLY A 285 -5.61 -9.06 -11.75
CA GLY A 285 -5.46 -8.85 -10.31
C GLY A 285 -6.58 -8.06 -9.61
N LEU A 286 -7.58 -7.58 -10.35
CA LEU A 286 -8.73 -6.90 -9.78
C LEU A 286 -9.77 -7.93 -9.33
N TYR A 287 -10.17 -7.85 -8.07
CA TYR A 287 -11.27 -8.66 -7.54
C TYR A 287 -12.58 -7.87 -7.55
N GLN A 288 -13.66 -8.62 -7.66
CA GLN A 288 -15.03 -8.13 -7.66
C GLN A 288 -15.87 -8.98 -6.72
N ILE A 289 -16.67 -8.32 -5.89
CA ILE A 289 -17.68 -8.95 -5.06
C ILE A 289 -19.04 -8.37 -5.45
N ASN A 290 -20.02 -9.23 -5.81
CA ASN A 290 -21.40 -8.82 -5.98
C ASN A 290 -22.15 -9.20 -4.71
N ALA A 291 -22.69 -8.21 -4.00
CA ALA A 291 -23.40 -8.39 -2.75
C ALA A 291 -24.77 -7.73 -2.80
N GLN A 292 -25.77 -8.36 -2.18
CA GLN A 292 -27.10 -7.78 -2.05
C GLN A 292 -27.21 -6.97 -0.75
N ILE A 293 -27.68 -5.73 -0.83
CA ILE A 293 -27.88 -4.85 0.32
C ILE A 293 -28.93 -5.46 1.27
N PRO A 294 -28.56 -5.76 2.55
CA PRO A 294 -29.50 -6.29 3.52
C PRO A 294 -30.51 -5.22 3.97
N PRO A 295 -31.72 -5.63 4.40
CA PRO A 295 -32.70 -4.70 4.94
C PRO A 295 -32.30 -4.19 6.34
N GLY A 296 -32.85 -3.00 6.70
CA GLY A 296 -32.76 -2.45 8.05
C GLY A 296 -31.42 -1.78 8.35
N ILE A 297 -30.67 -1.36 7.34
CA ILE A 297 -29.55 -0.43 7.49
C ILE A 297 -30.14 0.98 7.57
N PRO A 298 -29.77 1.78 8.59
CA PRO A 298 -30.19 3.18 8.64
C PRO A 298 -29.66 3.96 7.43
N PRO A 299 -30.46 4.89 6.83
CA PRO A 299 -29.99 5.71 5.74
C PRO A 299 -28.80 6.59 6.13
N GLY A 300 -27.88 6.79 5.20
CA GLY A 300 -26.72 7.65 5.41
C GLY A 300 -25.81 7.72 4.18
N GLY A 301 -25.12 8.86 4.02
CA GLY A 301 -24.20 9.09 2.89
C GLY A 301 -22.83 8.41 3.04
N ALA A 302 -22.51 7.84 4.22
CA ALA A 302 -21.21 7.25 4.53
C ALA A 302 -21.36 6.01 5.43
N ILE A 303 -22.10 5.02 4.95
CA ILE A 303 -22.30 3.75 5.64
C ILE A 303 -21.07 2.86 5.46
N ALA A 304 -20.52 2.36 6.57
CA ALA A 304 -19.31 1.55 6.57
C ALA A 304 -19.50 0.20 5.86
N VAL A 305 -18.52 -0.18 5.05
CA VAL A 305 -18.41 -1.47 4.37
C VAL A 305 -17.09 -2.12 4.74
N VAL A 306 -17.15 -3.36 5.22
CA VAL A 306 -15.99 -4.16 5.64
C VAL A 306 -16.07 -5.53 4.98
N LEU A 307 -14.98 -5.93 4.35
CA LEU A 307 -14.78 -7.29 3.83
C LEU A 307 -14.06 -8.14 4.87
N THR A 308 -14.41 -9.42 4.98
CA THR A 308 -13.65 -10.39 5.78
C THR A 308 -13.35 -11.63 4.96
N VAL A 309 -12.08 -12.03 4.90
CA VAL A 309 -11.59 -13.19 4.14
C VAL A 309 -10.54 -13.90 4.97
N ALA A 310 -10.66 -15.21 5.16
CA ALA A 310 -9.74 -16.01 5.97
C ALA A 310 -9.46 -15.40 7.36
N GLY A 311 -10.48 -14.83 8.00
CA GLY A 311 -10.37 -14.18 9.32
C GLY A 311 -9.73 -12.80 9.32
N GLN A 312 -9.33 -12.27 8.16
CA GLN A 312 -8.75 -10.94 8.01
C GLN A 312 -9.81 -9.94 7.57
N ALA A 313 -9.98 -8.86 8.32
CA ALA A 313 -10.89 -7.77 7.97
C ALA A 313 -10.17 -6.69 7.15
N SER A 314 -10.89 -6.11 6.18
CA SER A 314 -10.41 -4.92 5.47
C SER A 314 -10.46 -3.67 6.35
N VAL A 315 -9.70 -2.65 5.95
CA VAL A 315 -9.98 -1.27 6.39
C VAL A 315 -11.40 -0.91 5.93
N PRO A 316 -12.21 -0.26 6.79
CA PRO A 316 -13.54 0.19 6.39
C PRO A 316 -13.48 1.24 5.29
N VAL A 317 -14.29 1.07 4.25
CA VAL A 317 -14.65 2.13 3.31
C VAL A 317 -16.12 2.50 3.50
N THR A 318 -16.64 3.48 2.78
CA THR A 318 -18.03 3.91 2.92
C THR A 318 -18.80 3.83 1.62
N MET A 319 -20.12 3.78 1.73
CA MET A 319 -21.07 3.91 0.63
C MET A 319 -22.32 4.66 1.07
N GLY A 320 -23.12 5.16 0.12
CA GLY A 320 -24.43 5.75 0.38
C GLY A 320 -25.53 4.72 0.45
N ILE A 321 -26.42 4.80 1.46
CA ILE A 321 -27.64 3.98 1.63
C ILE A 321 -28.84 4.91 1.88
N GLN A 322 -30.01 4.60 1.30
CA GLN A 322 -31.29 5.28 1.55
C GLN A 322 -32.41 4.30 1.90
#